data_d4d2c644759a50fccbc898fbd53815f7
#
_entry.id   d4d2c644759a50fccbc898fbd53815f7
#
_cell.length_a   1.000
_cell.length_b   1.000
_cell.length_c   1.000
_cell.angle_alpha   90.00
_cell.angle_beta   90.00
_cell.angle_gamma   90.00
#
_symmetry.space_group_name_H-M   'P 1'
#
loop_
_entity.id
_entity.type
_entity.pdbx_description
1 polymer ?
#
loop_
_entity_poly.entity_id
_entity_poly.type
_entity_poly.pdbx_seq_one_letter_code
_entity_poly.pdbx_strand_id
1 'polypeptide(L)'
;LPDGSFHPFHIYSMRQAIEEGFIMDPLAYYVSYSEALELAKTVPENPDVPSSPTLKLLRRYKELHPYALGQKAEIIVETFRTVTRTKIKGKGKMMVVTASRLAAVRYYHEVKRYMQKKGYDDMEILVAFSGSIVDPDDPEYTEPSWNVGHDGSRVAESQTKQEFHDYGDVLIVAEKYQTGFDEPLLHTLVIDKKLKDVKAVQTICRVNRIHPDKEDTYVLDFVNDPEVIRKAFSRFYTETSLSEQINF
;
A
#
# COMPACT_ATOMS: atom_id res chain seq x y z
N LEU A 1 3.31 38.87 -13.01
CA LEU A 1 4.36 39.60 -12.31
C LEU A 1 5.33 40.21 -13.30
N PRO A 2 6.09 41.27 -12.95
CA PRO A 2 7.07 41.89 -13.82
C PRO A 2 8.20 40.98 -14.29
N ASP A 3 8.42 39.85 -13.58
CA ASP A 3 9.41 38.81 -13.86
C ASP A 3 8.89 37.65 -14.73
N GLY A 4 7.63 37.72 -15.17
CA GLY A 4 6.99 36.66 -15.96
C GLY A 4 6.62 35.40 -15.16
N SER A 5 6.75 35.40 -13.83
CA SER A 5 6.36 34.27 -13.00
C SER A 5 4.83 34.23 -12.82
N PHE A 6 4.27 33.02 -12.92
CA PHE A 6 2.86 32.77 -12.62
C PHE A 6 2.74 32.38 -11.14
N HIS A 7 2.00 33.17 -10.35
CA HIS A 7 1.52 32.71 -9.07
C HIS A 7 0.11 32.13 -9.23
N PRO A 8 -0.16 30.93 -8.71
CA PRO A 8 -1.52 30.42 -8.69
C PRO A 8 -2.42 31.36 -7.87
N PHE A 9 -3.62 31.60 -8.33
CA PHE A 9 -4.60 32.46 -7.67
C PHE A 9 -5.01 31.91 -6.30
N HIS A 10 -5.03 30.58 -6.18
CA HIS A 10 -5.33 29.85 -4.95
C HIS A 10 -4.56 28.53 -4.96
N ILE A 11 -3.96 28.17 -3.82
CA ILE A 11 -3.32 26.86 -3.61
C ILE A 11 -4.15 26.15 -2.54
N TYR A 12 -4.75 25.03 -2.91
CA TYR A 12 -5.42 24.13 -2.00
C TYR A 12 -4.45 23.02 -1.61
N SER A 13 -3.95 23.05 -0.38
CA SER A 13 -2.91 22.14 0.08
C SER A 13 -3.49 20.81 0.56
N MET A 14 -2.61 19.81 0.63
CA MET A 14 -2.97 18.52 1.22
C MET A 14 -3.41 18.67 2.68
N ARG A 15 -2.75 19.55 3.45
CA ARG A 15 -3.14 19.84 4.84
C ARG A 15 -4.58 20.34 4.93
N GLN A 16 -4.95 21.33 4.13
CA GLN A 16 -6.32 21.83 4.09
C GLN A 16 -7.32 20.73 3.74
N ALA A 17 -6.99 19.89 2.74
CA ALA A 17 -7.85 18.78 2.35
C ALA A 17 -8.05 17.75 3.47
N ILE A 18 -7.02 17.53 4.30
CA ILE A 18 -7.11 16.66 5.49
C ILE A 18 -7.94 17.34 6.58
N GLU A 19 -7.66 18.60 6.92
CA GLU A 19 -8.38 19.37 7.96
C GLU A 19 -9.87 19.54 7.65
N GLU A 20 -10.20 19.72 6.38
CA GLU A 20 -11.59 19.83 5.89
C GLU A 20 -12.26 18.45 5.68
N GLY A 21 -11.53 17.34 5.86
CA GLY A 21 -12.07 15.99 5.75
C GLY A 21 -12.36 15.51 4.33
N PHE A 22 -11.75 16.12 3.31
CA PHE A 22 -11.87 15.66 1.93
C PHE A 22 -10.97 14.47 1.59
N ILE A 23 -9.88 14.31 2.35
CA ILE A 23 -8.99 13.15 2.27
C ILE A 23 -8.53 12.76 3.67
N MET A 24 -8.09 11.51 3.82
CA MET A 24 -7.43 11.03 5.03
C MET A 24 -5.94 11.35 4.99
N ASP A 25 -5.30 11.51 6.15
CA ASP A 25 -3.85 11.62 6.22
C ASP A 25 -3.20 10.25 5.90
N PRO A 26 -2.53 10.11 4.76
CA PRO A 26 -1.95 8.84 4.35
C PRO A 26 -0.67 8.47 5.13
N LEU A 27 -0.11 9.40 5.91
CA LEU A 27 1.08 9.17 6.73
C LEU A 27 0.77 8.96 8.22
N ALA A 28 -0.47 9.13 8.67
CA ALA A 28 -0.85 8.99 10.08
C ALA A 28 -0.46 7.61 10.66
N TYR A 29 -0.56 6.56 9.85
CA TYR A 29 -0.20 5.19 10.23
C TYR A 29 0.81 4.60 9.23
N TYR A 30 1.82 5.38 8.88
CA TYR A 30 2.95 4.92 8.08
C TYR A 30 3.96 4.22 8.97
N VAL A 31 4.27 2.97 8.63
CA VAL A 31 5.24 2.13 9.36
C VAL A 31 6.28 1.62 8.38
N SER A 32 7.54 1.98 8.58
CA SER A 32 8.63 1.30 7.88
C SER A 32 8.98 -0.02 8.58
N TYR A 33 9.31 -1.02 7.78
CA TYR A 33 9.71 -2.32 8.32
C TYR A 33 10.95 -2.22 9.22
N SER A 34 11.90 -1.34 8.87
CA SER A 34 13.09 -1.09 9.67
C SER A 34 12.77 -0.48 11.04
N GLU A 35 11.91 0.53 11.11
CA GLU A 35 11.48 1.14 12.38
C GLU A 35 10.68 0.15 13.23
N ALA A 36 9.77 -0.60 12.61
CA ALA A 36 8.99 -1.59 13.32
C ALA A 36 9.87 -2.73 13.88
N LEU A 37 10.91 -3.13 13.15
CA LEU A 37 11.88 -4.13 13.60
C LEU A 37 12.72 -3.59 14.78
N GLU A 38 13.20 -2.35 14.70
CA GLU A 38 13.94 -1.72 15.82
C GLU A 38 13.04 -1.56 17.05
N LEU A 39 11.81 -1.13 16.88
CA LEU A 39 10.84 -1.03 17.96
C LEU A 39 10.59 -2.40 18.62
N ALA A 40 10.48 -3.46 17.82
CA ALA A 40 10.32 -4.83 18.32
C ALA A 40 11.55 -5.34 19.09
N LYS A 41 12.76 -4.82 18.81
CA LYS A 41 13.98 -5.14 19.56
C LYS A 41 14.06 -4.40 20.90
N THR A 42 13.57 -3.17 20.97
CA THR A 42 13.73 -2.28 22.13
C THR A 42 12.65 -2.43 23.18
N VAL A 43 11.46 -2.93 22.81
CA VAL A 43 10.37 -3.14 23.77
C VAL A 43 10.55 -4.51 24.43
N PRO A 44 10.92 -4.58 25.73
CA PRO A 44 10.87 -5.82 26.50
C PRO A 44 9.44 -6.39 26.48
N GLU A 45 9.28 -7.67 26.76
CA GLU A 45 7.96 -8.27 26.98
C GLU A 45 7.26 -7.61 28.18
N ASN A 46 6.68 -6.44 27.95
CA ASN A 46 5.84 -5.79 28.94
C ASN A 46 4.39 -6.17 28.62
N PRO A 47 3.72 -6.94 29.49
CA PRO A 47 2.35 -7.39 29.27
C PRO A 47 1.34 -6.23 29.21
N ASP A 48 1.70 -5.05 29.72
CA ASP A 48 0.79 -3.88 29.80
C ASP A 48 0.80 -2.99 28.55
N VAL A 49 1.68 -3.25 27.57
CA VAL A 49 1.64 -2.52 26.30
C VAL A 49 0.72 -3.24 25.32
N PRO A 50 -0.36 -2.61 24.83
CA PRO A 50 -1.22 -3.19 23.81
C PRO A 50 -0.37 -3.47 22.56
N SER A 51 0.07 -4.71 22.39
CA SER A 51 0.82 -5.10 21.20
C SER A 51 -0.15 -5.16 20.04
N SER A 52 -0.03 -4.22 19.08
CA SER A 52 -0.80 -4.34 17.85
C SER A 52 -0.52 -5.71 17.20
N PRO A 53 -1.48 -6.31 16.49
CA PRO A 53 -1.27 -7.55 15.76
C PRO A 53 -0.03 -7.50 14.87
N THR A 54 0.24 -6.34 14.27
CA THR A 54 1.42 -6.06 13.45
C THR A 54 2.73 -6.17 14.23
N LEU A 55 2.80 -5.63 15.46
CA LEU A 55 4.00 -5.74 16.30
C LEU A 55 4.27 -7.18 16.74
N LYS A 56 3.23 -7.96 17.02
CA LYS A 56 3.37 -9.39 17.32
C LYS A 56 3.92 -10.16 16.12
N LEU A 57 3.44 -9.84 14.92
CA LEU A 57 3.90 -10.44 13.68
C LEU A 57 5.38 -10.10 13.44
N LEU A 58 5.75 -8.83 13.55
CA LEU A 58 7.13 -8.36 13.36
C LEU A 58 8.11 -8.93 14.39
N ARG A 59 7.69 -9.12 15.66
CA ARG A 59 8.51 -9.81 16.68
C ARG A 59 8.81 -11.25 16.30
N ARG A 60 7.84 -11.96 15.73
CA ARG A 60 8.02 -13.34 15.25
C ARG A 60 9.09 -13.43 14.16
N TYR A 61 9.27 -12.37 13.36
CA TYR A 61 10.25 -12.30 12.27
C TYR A 61 11.61 -11.72 12.66
N LYS A 62 11.82 -11.35 13.92
CA LYS A 62 13.05 -10.75 14.44
C LYS A 62 14.33 -11.56 14.09
N GLU A 63 14.23 -12.88 14.00
CA GLU A 63 15.36 -13.78 13.76
C GLU A 63 15.52 -14.18 12.28
N LEU A 64 14.59 -13.78 11.41
CA LEU A 64 14.59 -14.16 10.01
C LEU A 64 15.14 -13.04 9.14
N HIS A 65 15.86 -13.40 8.08
CA HIS A 65 16.45 -12.41 7.16
C HIS A 65 15.32 -11.59 6.50
N PRO A 66 15.25 -10.25 6.69
CA PRO A 66 14.05 -9.47 6.40
C PRO A 66 13.68 -9.35 4.92
N TYR A 67 14.49 -9.90 4.02
CA TYR A 67 14.38 -9.69 2.58
C TYR A 67 13.94 -10.91 1.78
N ALA A 68 13.71 -12.06 2.42
CA ALA A 68 13.19 -13.20 1.69
C ALA A 68 11.74 -12.94 1.27
N LEU A 69 11.44 -13.14 -0.01
CA LEU A 69 10.13 -12.87 -0.60
C LEU A 69 8.99 -13.63 0.12
N GLY A 70 9.26 -14.88 0.52
CA GLY A 70 8.30 -15.68 1.28
C GLY A 70 7.93 -15.10 2.65
N GLN A 71 8.86 -14.43 3.33
CA GLN A 71 8.60 -13.78 4.61
C GLN A 71 7.74 -12.52 4.43
N LYS A 72 8.03 -11.73 3.40
CA LYS A 72 7.20 -10.57 3.05
C LYS A 72 5.78 -11.00 2.65
N ALA A 73 5.64 -12.09 1.91
CA ALA A 73 4.35 -12.66 1.55
C ALA A 73 3.56 -13.11 2.80
N GLU A 74 4.21 -13.74 3.76
CA GLU A 74 3.60 -14.08 5.06
C GLU A 74 3.13 -12.82 5.80
N ILE A 75 3.96 -11.77 5.89
CA ILE A 75 3.59 -10.49 6.52
C ILE A 75 2.37 -9.86 5.81
N ILE A 76 2.32 -9.89 4.49
CA ILE A 76 1.20 -9.37 3.69
C ILE A 76 -0.10 -10.11 4.06
N VAL A 77 -0.09 -11.44 4.02
CA VAL A 77 -1.27 -12.25 4.30
C VAL A 77 -1.76 -12.05 5.73
N GLU A 78 -0.85 -12.13 6.71
CA GLU A 78 -1.24 -11.97 8.11
C GLU A 78 -1.67 -10.53 8.43
N THR A 79 -1.06 -9.52 7.84
CA THR A 79 -1.51 -8.12 7.97
C THR A 79 -2.91 -7.94 7.38
N PHE A 80 -3.19 -8.52 6.21
CA PHE A 80 -4.54 -8.47 5.67
C PHE A 80 -5.54 -9.11 6.63
N ARG A 81 -5.28 -10.31 7.11
CA ARG A 81 -6.20 -11.07 7.97
C ARG A 81 -6.43 -10.44 9.33
N THR A 82 -5.38 -9.86 9.94
CA THR A 82 -5.43 -9.34 11.31
C THR A 82 -5.77 -7.85 11.40
N VAL A 83 -5.49 -7.08 10.35
CA VAL A 83 -5.69 -5.63 10.32
C VAL A 83 -6.71 -5.26 9.25
N THR A 84 -6.38 -5.44 7.97
CA THR A 84 -7.14 -4.87 6.86
C THR A 84 -8.57 -5.40 6.80
N ARG A 85 -8.74 -6.72 6.90
CA ARG A 85 -10.04 -7.39 6.82
C ARG A 85 -11.05 -6.89 7.86
N THR A 86 -10.58 -6.43 9.03
CA THR A 86 -11.46 -5.94 10.09
C THR A 86 -11.95 -4.51 9.86
N LYS A 87 -11.34 -3.80 8.92
CA LYS A 87 -11.62 -2.39 8.64
C LYS A 87 -12.79 -2.22 7.66
N ILE A 88 -13.37 -1.03 7.68
CA ILE A 88 -14.48 -0.64 6.80
C ILE A 88 -15.63 -1.68 6.88
N LYS A 89 -15.99 -2.07 8.10
CA LYS A 89 -17.03 -3.09 8.37
C LYS A 89 -16.79 -4.42 7.64
N GLY A 90 -15.53 -4.85 7.58
CA GLY A 90 -15.15 -6.10 6.91
C GLY A 90 -14.93 -5.98 5.40
N LYS A 91 -14.87 -4.75 4.84
CA LYS A 91 -14.67 -4.49 3.42
C LYS A 91 -13.31 -3.88 3.09
N GLY A 92 -12.40 -3.80 4.08
CA GLY A 92 -11.08 -3.23 3.89
C GLY A 92 -10.28 -4.02 2.86
N LYS A 93 -9.67 -3.31 1.90
CA LYS A 93 -8.85 -3.87 0.82
C LYS A 93 -7.40 -3.48 0.98
N MET A 94 -6.51 -4.30 0.41
CA MET A 94 -5.06 -4.09 0.44
C MET A 94 -4.49 -4.00 -0.96
N MET A 95 -3.53 -3.10 -1.16
CA MET A 95 -2.71 -3.06 -2.37
C MET A 95 -1.23 -3.28 -2.02
N VAL A 96 -0.54 -4.09 -2.82
CA VAL A 96 0.90 -4.35 -2.69
C VAL A 96 1.61 -3.79 -3.91
N VAL A 97 2.44 -2.77 -3.71
CA VAL A 97 3.19 -2.10 -4.78
C VAL A 97 4.58 -2.70 -4.89
N THR A 98 4.89 -3.29 -6.03
CA THR A 98 6.15 -3.99 -6.28
C THR A 98 7.06 -3.25 -7.25
N ALA A 99 8.37 -3.58 -7.22
CA ALA A 99 9.38 -2.90 -8.02
C ALA A 99 9.29 -3.24 -9.52
N SER A 100 8.76 -4.41 -9.89
CA SER A 100 8.68 -4.86 -11.28
C SER A 100 7.53 -5.85 -11.48
N ARG A 101 7.17 -6.08 -12.75
CA ARG A 101 6.18 -7.10 -13.15
C ARG A 101 6.56 -8.49 -12.65
N LEU A 102 7.81 -8.88 -12.83
CA LEU A 102 8.33 -10.15 -12.34
C LEU A 102 8.19 -10.26 -10.80
N ALA A 103 8.49 -9.18 -10.07
CA ALA A 103 8.29 -9.15 -8.63
C ALA A 103 6.80 -9.34 -8.27
N ALA A 104 5.87 -8.70 -9.00
CA ALA A 104 4.44 -8.85 -8.75
C ALA A 104 3.98 -10.31 -8.89
N VAL A 105 4.41 -11.00 -9.95
CA VAL A 105 4.06 -12.42 -10.16
C VAL A 105 4.70 -13.32 -9.10
N ARG A 106 5.96 -13.08 -8.74
CA ARG A 106 6.62 -13.84 -7.67
C ARG A 106 5.93 -13.63 -6.32
N TYR A 107 5.49 -12.41 -6.01
CA TYR A 107 4.66 -12.14 -4.83
C TYR A 107 3.33 -12.89 -4.87
N TYR A 108 2.66 -12.89 -6.02
CA TYR A 108 1.41 -13.62 -6.19
C TYR A 108 1.59 -15.11 -5.85
N HIS A 109 2.63 -15.74 -6.39
CA HIS A 109 2.94 -17.15 -6.10
C HIS A 109 3.27 -17.40 -4.63
N GLU A 110 4.10 -16.55 -4.03
CA GLU A 110 4.47 -16.71 -2.63
C GLU A 110 3.28 -16.51 -1.68
N VAL A 111 2.41 -15.55 -1.97
CA VAL A 111 1.18 -15.32 -1.22
C VAL A 111 0.25 -16.53 -1.33
N LYS A 112 -0.01 -17.02 -2.55
CA LYS A 112 -0.85 -18.22 -2.76
C LYS A 112 -0.24 -19.46 -2.11
N ARG A 113 1.08 -19.65 -2.20
CA ARG A 113 1.80 -20.76 -1.54
C ARG A 113 1.66 -20.68 -0.01
N TYR A 114 1.81 -19.50 0.58
CA TYR A 114 1.66 -19.32 2.01
C TYR A 114 0.22 -19.61 2.45
N MET A 115 -0.77 -19.07 1.74
CA MET A 115 -2.19 -19.34 1.99
C MET A 115 -2.48 -20.85 1.96
N GLN A 116 -2.02 -21.55 0.92
CA GLN A 116 -2.19 -23.01 0.80
C GLN A 116 -1.55 -23.75 1.99
N LYS A 117 -0.31 -23.39 2.37
CA LYS A 117 0.40 -23.97 3.53
C LYS A 117 -0.38 -23.78 4.84
N LYS A 118 -1.12 -22.68 4.98
CA LYS A 118 -1.90 -22.35 6.17
C LYS A 118 -3.35 -22.87 6.11
N GLY A 119 -3.80 -23.36 4.96
CA GLY A 119 -5.21 -23.72 4.73
C GLY A 119 -6.12 -22.50 4.67
N TYR A 120 -5.62 -21.35 4.19
CA TYR A 120 -6.42 -20.15 3.99
C TYR A 120 -7.01 -20.15 2.58
N ASP A 121 -8.31 -20.27 2.47
CA ASP A 121 -9.09 -20.28 1.22
C ASP A 121 -10.06 -19.10 1.10
N ASP A 122 -10.02 -18.18 2.06
CA ASP A 122 -10.96 -17.11 2.28
C ASP A 122 -10.42 -15.72 1.86
N MET A 123 -9.49 -15.67 0.89
CA MET A 123 -8.91 -14.43 0.36
C MET A 123 -8.79 -14.47 -1.15
N GLU A 124 -9.31 -13.44 -1.81
CA GLU A 124 -9.18 -13.24 -3.24
C GLU A 124 -7.97 -12.35 -3.56
N ILE A 125 -6.98 -12.94 -4.24
CA ILE A 125 -5.73 -12.28 -4.61
C ILE A 125 -5.70 -12.06 -6.11
N LEU A 126 -5.52 -10.80 -6.51
CA LEU A 126 -5.36 -10.39 -7.91
C LEU A 126 -3.99 -9.77 -8.14
N VAL A 127 -3.50 -9.85 -9.37
CA VAL A 127 -2.27 -9.19 -9.81
C VAL A 127 -2.58 -8.23 -10.96
N ALA A 128 -1.92 -7.07 -10.99
CA ALA A 128 -2.13 -6.09 -12.06
C ALA A 128 -0.81 -5.51 -12.57
N PHE A 129 -0.55 -5.71 -13.84
CA PHE A 129 0.58 -5.13 -14.58
C PHE A 129 0.23 -5.01 -16.06
N SER A 130 0.94 -4.17 -16.83
CA SER A 130 0.71 -4.03 -18.26
C SER A 130 1.74 -4.81 -19.07
N GLY A 131 1.29 -5.41 -20.18
CA GLY A 131 2.12 -6.22 -21.07
C GLY A 131 2.39 -7.62 -20.53
N SER A 132 3.41 -8.28 -21.08
CA SER A 132 3.82 -9.64 -20.73
C SER A 132 5.12 -9.63 -19.92
N ILE A 133 5.40 -10.76 -19.28
CA ILE A 133 6.69 -11.07 -18.66
C ILE A 133 7.18 -12.42 -19.14
N VAL A 134 8.51 -12.51 -19.21
CA VAL A 134 9.22 -13.78 -19.40
C VAL A 134 10.01 -14.02 -18.11
N ASP A 135 9.67 -15.06 -17.38
CA ASP A 135 10.51 -15.55 -16.29
C ASP A 135 11.50 -16.57 -16.88
N PRO A 136 12.81 -16.51 -16.58
CA PRO A 136 13.77 -17.51 -17.04
C PRO A 136 13.39 -18.95 -16.74
N ASP A 137 12.62 -19.15 -15.67
CA ASP A 137 12.18 -20.47 -15.20
C ASP A 137 10.74 -20.83 -15.61
N ASP A 138 10.04 -19.94 -16.35
CA ASP A 138 8.61 -20.08 -16.64
C ASP A 138 8.22 -19.43 -17.98
N PRO A 139 7.17 -19.92 -18.68
CA PRO A 139 6.72 -19.35 -19.94
C PRO A 139 6.22 -17.91 -19.80
N GLU A 140 6.02 -17.24 -20.94
CA GLU A 140 5.50 -15.89 -21.00
C GLU A 140 4.10 -15.78 -20.39
N TYR A 141 3.91 -14.81 -19.48
CA TYR A 141 2.66 -14.59 -18.79
C TYR A 141 2.13 -13.17 -18.99
N THR A 142 0.83 -13.07 -19.11
CA THR A 142 0.07 -11.81 -19.05
C THR A 142 -0.73 -11.76 -17.76
N GLU A 143 -1.22 -10.57 -17.39
CA GLU A 143 -2.07 -10.40 -16.19
C GLU A 143 -3.25 -11.39 -16.14
N PRO A 144 -4.04 -11.59 -17.23
CA PRO A 144 -5.13 -12.56 -17.22
C PRO A 144 -4.71 -14.02 -17.04
N SER A 145 -3.43 -14.35 -17.23
CA SER A 145 -2.93 -15.71 -17.00
C SER A 145 -3.02 -16.12 -15.53
N TRP A 146 -3.02 -15.17 -14.62
CA TRP A 146 -3.00 -15.38 -13.16
C TRP A 146 -4.32 -15.09 -12.49
N ASN A 147 -5.06 -14.06 -12.96
CA ASN A 147 -6.28 -13.65 -12.32
C ASN A 147 -7.43 -14.61 -12.60
N VAL A 148 -7.92 -15.22 -11.53
CA VAL A 148 -9.15 -16.01 -11.52
C VAL A 148 -10.14 -15.25 -10.65
N GLY A 149 -11.32 -14.99 -11.18
CA GLY A 149 -12.38 -14.27 -10.49
C GLY A 149 -13.09 -15.15 -9.46
N HIS A 150 -13.93 -14.54 -8.68
CA HIS A 150 -14.75 -15.19 -7.64
C HIS A 150 -15.62 -16.33 -8.19
N ASP A 151 -15.99 -16.28 -9.46
CA ASP A 151 -16.78 -17.31 -10.16
C ASP A 151 -15.91 -18.44 -10.77
N GLY A 152 -14.59 -18.39 -10.59
CA GLY A 152 -13.63 -19.32 -11.16
C GLY A 152 -13.27 -19.05 -12.62
N SER A 153 -13.80 -18.00 -13.25
CA SER A 153 -13.45 -17.61 -14.62
C SER A 153 -12.17 -16.80 -14.69
N ARG A 154 -11.57 -16.71 -15.88
CA ARG A 154 -10.42 -15.83 -16.13
C ARG A 154 -10.86 -14.38 -16.15
N VAL A 155 -10.16 -13.52 -15.41
CA VAL A 155 -10.42 -12.09 -15.36
C VAL A 155 -9.61 -11.40 -16.45
N ALA A 156 -10.30 -10.72 -17.38
CA ALA A 156 -9.64 -9.91 -18.39
C ALA A 156 -8.96 -8.68 -17.75
N GLU A 157 -7.88 -8.20 -18.38
CA GLU A 157 -7.14 -7.02 -17.89
C GLU A 157 -8.03 -5.79 -17.67
N SER A 158 -9.01 -5.56 -18.53
CA SER A 158 -9.98 -4.47 -18.41
C SER A 158 -10.96 -4.63 -17.25
N GLN A 159 -11.15 -5.85 -16.76
CA GLN A 159 -12.10 -6.21 -15.70
C GLN A 159 -11.42 -6.29 -14.33
N THR A 160 -10.09 -6.37 -14.26
CA THR A 160 -9.33 -6.54 -13.01
C THR A 160 -9.69 -5.49 -11.94
N LYS A 161 -9.89 -4.23 -12.34
CA LYS A 161 -10.30 -3.16 -11.41
C LYS A 161 -11.68 -3.42 -10.81
N GLN A 162 -12.65 -3.82 -11.63
CA GLN A 162 -14.01 -4.09 -11.16
C GLN A 162 -14.05 -5.34 -10.30
N GLU A 163 -13.38 -6.42 -10.72
CA GLU A 163 -13.26 -7.65 -9.93
C GLU A 163 -12.63 -7.37 -8.56
N PHE A 164 -11.57 -6.54 -8.52
CA PHE A 164 -10.98 -6.13 -7.26
C PHE A 164 -11.96 -5.33 -6.40
N HIS A 165 -12.71 -4.40 -7.00
CA HIS A 165 -13.71 -3.61 -6.26
C HIS A 165 -14.78 -4.50 -5.63
N ASP A 166 -15.32 -5.44 -6.39
CA ASP A 166 -16.47 -6.23 -5.96
C ASP A 166 -16.06 -7.38 -5.02
N TYR A 167 -14.97 -8.09 -5.32
CA TYR A 167 -14.63 -9.36 -4.66
C TYR A 167 -13.18 -9.43 -4.16
N GLY A 168 -12.24 -8.70 -4.78
CA GLY A 168 -10.82 -8.82 -4.45
C GLY A 168 -10.47 -8.29 -3.07
N ASP A 169 -9.60 -8.99 -2.37
CA ASP A 169 -9.07 -8.64 -1.05
C ASP A 169 -7.69 -7.96 -1.15
N VAL A 170 -6.80 -8.56 -1.94
CA VAL A 170 -5.43 -8.08 -2.13
C VAL A 170 -5.12 -7.92 -3.61
N LEU A 171 -4.66 -6.74 -4.00
CA LEU A 171 -4.23 -6.43 -5.36
C LEU A 171 -2.71 -6.19 -5.38
N ILE A 172 -1.96 -7.06 -6.05
CA ILE A 172 -0.52 -6.94 -6.22
C ILE A 172 -0.23 -6.24 -7.53
N VAL A 173 0.45 -5.08 -7.49
CA VAL A 173 0.64 -4.23 -8.67
C VAL A 173 2.10 -3.97 -9.00
N ALA A 174 2.38 -3.89 -10.31
CA ALA A 174 3.63 -3.38 -10.85
C ALA A 174 3.34 -2.24 -11.84
N GLU A 175 3.66 -1.01 -11.42
CA GLU A 175 3.46 0.25 -12.17
C GLU A 175 2.00 0.59 -12.54
N LYS A 176 1.18 -0.39 -12.84
CA LYS A 176 -0.25 -0.25 -13.09
C LYS A 176 -0.96 0.20 -11.80
N TYR A 177 -1.94 1.08 -11.93
CA TYR A 177 -2.75 1.63 -10.83
C TYR A 177 -1.99 2.47 -9.78
N GLN A 178 -0.69 2.76 -9.97
CA GLN A 178 0.02 3.72 -9.13
C GLN A 178 -0.46 5.16 -9.35
N THR A 179 -1.08 5.43 -10.51
CA THR A 179 -1.78 6.68 -10.82
C THR A 179 -3.17 6.37 -11.35
N GLY A 180 -4.15 7.26 -11.12
CA GLY A 180 -5.50 7.12 -11.67
C GLY A 180 -6.36 5.97 -11.11
N PHE A 181 -5.92 5.29 -10.06
CA PHE A 181 -6.71 4.26 -9.37
C PHE A 181 -7.51 4.87 -8.23
N ASP A 182 -8.80 4.70 -8.25
CA ASP A 182 -9.73 5.18 -7.24
C ASP A 182 -10.47 4.00 -6.63
N GLU A 183 -10.19 3.71 -5.35
CA GLU A 183 -10.79 2.65 -4.56
C GLU A 183 -10.96 3.11 -3.11
N PRO A 184 -12.15 3.58 -2.74
CA PRO A 184 -12.42 4.07 -1.38
C PRO A 184 -12.25 3.02 -0.29
N LEU A 185 -12.44 1.73 -0.63
CA LEU A 185 -12.26 0.61 0.30
C LEU A 185 -10.79 0.24 0.52
N LEU A 186 -9.85 0.84 -0.23
CA LEU A 186 -8.43 0.60 -0.05
C LEU A 186 -7.97 1.19 1.28
N HIS A 187 -7.80 0.32 2.27
CA HIS A 187 -7.35 0.67 3.61
C HIS A 187 -5.83 0.56 3.76
N THR A 188 -5.24 -0.53 3.25
CA THR A 188 -3.85 -0.86 3.48
C THR A 188 -3.03 -0.80 2.19
N LEU A 189 -1.87 -0.15 2.27
CA LEU A 189 -0.87 -0.13 1.20
C LEU A 189 0.43 -0.77 1.71
N VAL A 190 0.90 -1.78 1.00
CA VAL A 190 2.21 -2.38 1.24
C VAL A 190 3.17 -1.95 0.13
N ILE A 191 4.36 -1.48 0.48
CA ILE A 191 5.32 -0.92 -0.48
C ILE A 191 6.60 -1.75 -0.48
N ASP A 192 6.90 -2.40 -1.60
CA ASP A 192 8.20 -3.04 -1.87
C ASP A 192 8.81 -2.48 -3.15
N LYS A 193 8.88 -1.16 -3.21
CA LYS A 193 9.44 -0.39 -4.32
C LYS A 193 10.10 0.87 -3.78
N LYS A 194 11.29 1.21 -4.31
CA LYS A 194 11.90 2.51 -4.01
C LYS A 194 11.06 3.63 -4.59
N LEU A 195 10.60 4.52 -3.73
CA LEU A 195 9.80 5.69 -4.07
C LEU A 195 10.60 6.97 -3.79
N LYS A 196 10.41 7.99 -4.64
CA LYS A 196 11.03 9.30 -4.48
C LYS A 196 10.08 10.40 -4.93
N ASP A 197 10.18 11.55 -4.28
CA ASP A 197 9.51 12.78 -4.67
C ASP A 197 8.01 12.60 -4.96
N VAL A 198 7.51 13.16 -6.05
CA VAL A 198 6.10 13.12 -6.46
C VAL A 198 5.57 11.68 -6.57
N LYS A 199 6.40 10.72 -7.00
CA LYS A 199 5.97 9.31 -7.09
C LYS A 199 5.64 8.69 -5.73
N ALA A 200 6.36 9.09 -4.67
CA ALA A 200 6.03 8.66 -3.32
C ALA A 200 4.63 9.14 -2.92
N VAL A 201 4.37 10.43 -3.11
CA VAL A 201 3.07 11.03 -2.80
C VAL A 201 1.95 10.40 -3.63
N GLN A 202 2.11 10.29 -4.95
CA GLN A 202 1.11 9.69 -5.84
C GLN A 202 0.78 8.24 -5.48
N THR A 203 1.78 7.46 -5.05
CA THR A 203 1.59 6.06 -4.67
C THR A 203 0.92 5.95 -3.31
N ILE A 204 1.41 6.66 -2.30
CA ILE A 204 0.91 6.56 -0.93
C ILE A 204 -0.50 7.15 -0.80
N CYS A 205 -0.80 8.22 -1.53
CA CYS A 205 -2.14 8.82 -1.55
C CYS A 205 -3.23 7.93 -2.21
N ARG A 206 -2.93 6.68 -2.58
CA ARG A 206 -3.99 5.73 -2.98
C ARG A 206 -4.91 5.36 -1.81
N VAL A 207 -4.38 5.32 -0.59
CA VAL A 207 -5.18 4.99 0.61
C VAL A 207 -5.93 6.18 1.21
N ASN A 208 -5.73 7.40 0.72
CA ASN A 208 -6.30 8.59 1.34
C ASN A 208 -7.77 8.87 0.99
N ARG A 209 -8.41 8.03 0.17
CA ARG A 209 -9.83 8.19 -0.18
C ARG A 209 -10.71 8.00 1.05
N ILE A 210 -11.67 8.91 1.21
CA ILE A 210 -12.67 8.81 2.27
C ILE A 210 -13.74 7.77 1.94
N HIS A 211 -14.24 7.14 2.98
CA HIS A 211 -15.44 6.30 2.94
C HIS A 211 -16.15 6.45 4.29
N PRO A 212 -17.49 6.43 4.39
CA PRO A 212 -18.21 6.65 5.65
C PRO A 212 -17.80 5.74 6.80
N ASP A 213 -17.37 4.51 6.50
CA ASP A 213 -16.96 3.52 7.48
C ASP A 213 -15.42 3.41 7.61
N LYS A 214 -14.65 4.29 6.99
CA LYS A 214 -13.19 4.28 7.01
C LYS A 214 -12.68 5.31 8.00
N GLU A 215 -12.11 4.84 9.09
CA GLU A 215 -11.62 5.66 10.20
C GLU A 215 -10.13 5.95 10.11
N ASP A 216 -9.38 5.05 9.49
CA ASP A 216 -7.93 5.13 9.37
C ASP A 216 -7.42 4.53 8.05
N THR A 217 -6.11 4.68 7.84
CA THR A 217 -5.37 4.05 6.75
C THR A 217 -4.15 3.36 7.33
N TYR A 218 -3.56 2.40 6.61
CA TYR A 218 -2.35 1.74 7.05
C TYR A 218 -1.35 1.60 5.89
N VAL A 219 -0.12 2.06 6.10
CA VAL A 219 0.96 1.93 5.12
C VAL A 219 2.11 1.16 5.73
N LEU A 220 2.48 0.04 5.12
CA LEU A 220 3.62 -0.78 5.50
C LEU A 220 4.69 -0.70 4.40
N ASP A 221 5.85 -0.16 4.71
CA ASP A 221 6.94 0.05 3.75
C ASP A 221 8.13 -0.86 4.08
N PHE A 222 8.51 -1.71 3.14
CA PHE A 222 9.62 -2.64 3.30
C PHE A 222 10.99 -2.05 2.94
N VAL A 223 11.05 -0.95 2.18
CA VAL A 223 12.30 -0.58 1.52
C VAL A 223 12.67 0.91 1.58
N ASN A 224 11.73 1.79 1.89
CA ASN A 224 12.02 3.22 1.91
C ASN A 224 12.40 3.70 3.31
N ASP A 225 13.26 4.69 3.35
CA ASP A 225 13.58 5.42 4.56
C ASP A 225 12.42 6.39 4.88
N PRO A 226 11.87 6.38 6.10
CA PRO A 226 10.80 7.29 6.50
C PRO A 226 11.10 8.76 6.26
N GLU A 227 12.35 9.19 6.45
CA GLU A 227 12.76 10.57 6.23
C GLU A 227 12.66 10.96 4.75
N VAL A 228 12.98 10.04 3.83
CA VAL A 228 12.81 10.26 2.38
C VAL A 228 11.34 10.46 2.04
N ILE A 229 10.46 9.66 2.65
CA ILE A 229 9.01 9.77 2.45
C ILE A 229 8.47 11.07 3.05
N ARG A 230 8.82 11.41 4.29
CA ARG A 230 8.42 12.68 4.94
C ARG A 230 8.86 13.89 4.12
N LYS A 231 10.09 13.88 3.61
CA LYS A 231 10.59 14.94 2.74
C LYS A 231 9.83 15.05 1.43
N ALA A 232 9.45 13.92 0.82
CA ALA A 232 8.63 13.93 -0.40
C ALA A 232 7.26 14.59 -0.14
N PHE A 233 6.65 14.33 1.01
CA PHE A 233 5.36 14.89 1.39
C PHE A 233 5.44 16.35 1.87
N SER A 234 6.56 16.79 2.45
CA SER A 234 6.70 18.11 3.08
C SER A 234 6.29 19.26 2.14
N ARG A 235 6.62 19.17 0.85
CA ARG A 235 6.22 20.17 -0.15
C ARG A 235 4.70 20.35 -0.26
N PHE A 236 3.94 19.28 -0.12
CA PHE A 236 2.48 19.30 -0.25
C PHE A 236 1.78 19.75 1.04
N TYR A 237 2.45 19.61 2.18
CA TYR A 237 1.93 20.10 3.46
C TYR A 237 2.27 21.57 3.72
N THR A 238 3.37 22.09 3.19
CA THR A 238 3.91 23.43 3.53
C THR A 238 3.65 24.51 2.48
N GLU A 239 3.17 24.17 1.30
CA GLU A 239 2.87 25.17 0.25
C GLU A 239 1.85 26.23 0.67
N THR A 240 1.01 25.95 1.68
CA THR A 240 0.06 26.92 2.26
C THR A 240 0.76 27.97 3.13
N SER A 241 1.83 27.64 3.83
CA SER A 241 2.50 28.57 4.75
C SER A 241 3.28 29.66 4.03
N LEU A 242 3.65 29.45 2.77
CA LEU A 242 4.31 30.45 1.94
C LEU A 242 3.32 31.49 1.36
N SER A 243 2.05 31.11 1.15
CA SER A 243 1.03 32.04 0.66
C SER A 243 0.46 32.95 1.76
N GLU A 244 0.45 32.51 3.02
CA GLU A 244 0.02 33.34 4.16
C GLU A 244 1.05 34.38 4.57
N GLN A 245 2.34 34.19 4.26
CA GLN A 245 3.41 35.16 4.53
C GLN A 245 3.53 36.28 3.51
N ILE A 246 2.78 36.23 2.39
CA ILE A 246 2.85 37.24 1.32
C ILE A 246 1.69 38.24 1.40
N ASN A 247 0.77 38.12 2.36
CA ASN A 247 -0.30 39.09 2.60
C ASN A 247 0.09 40.10 3.69
N PHE A 248 1.14 40.90 3.41
CA PHE A 248 1.41 42.18 4.08
C PHE A 248 1.61 43.28 3.04
#